data_4c87235ea08d3a703b06a82712f6e2a1
#
_entry.id   4c87235ea08d3a703b06a82712f6e2a1
#
_cell.length_a   1.000
_cell.length_b   1.000
_cell.length_c   1.000
_cell.angle_alpha   90.00
_cell.angle_beta   90.00
_cell.angle_gamma   90.00
#
_symmetry.space_group_name_H-M   'P 1'
#
loop_
_entity.id
_entity.type
_entity.pdbx_description
1 polymer ?
#
loop_
_entity_poly.entity_id
_entity_poly.type
_entity_poly.pdbx_seq_one_letter_code
_entity_poly.pdbx_strand_id
1 'polypeptide(L)'
;MASMLLARHLACSFQHSYRLLVPGSRHISQPAAKVDVEFDYDGPLMKTEVPGPRSRALMKQLNIIQNAEAVHFFCNYEESRGNYLVDVDGNRMLDLYCQISSAPRSHRLSLALLQSMFVNRPALGILPPENFVEKLRESLLSVAPKGMSQLITMACGSCSNENAFKTIFMWYRSKERGQRGFSQEELETCMINQAPGCPDYSILSFMGAFHGRTMGCLATTHSKAIHKIDIPSFDWPIAPFPRLKYPLEEFVKENQQEEARCLEEVEDLIVKYRKKKKTVAGIIVEPIQSEGGDNHASDDFFRKLRDIARKHGCAFLVDEVQTGGGCTGKFWAHEHWGLDDPADVMTFSKKMMIGGFFHKEEFRPNAPYRIFNTWLGDPSKNLLLAEVINIIKREDLLNNAAHAGKVLLTGLLDLQARYPQFISRVRGRGTFCSFDTPDDSVRNKLILIARNKALPARDFDKPCSSPTSCLFFQVWCWGAAVTNLFVSVPRWSSGITMLTCSSIFSVTS
;
A
#
# COMPACT_ATOMS: atom_id res chain seq x y z
N MET A 1 -36.82 6.93 16.76
CA MET A 1 -37.08 6.53 18.16
C MET A 1 -36.61 5.13 18.53
N ALA A 2 -36.76 4.12 17.70
CA ALA A 2 -36.28 2.75 18.00
C ALA A 2 -34.76 2.65 18.20
N SER A 3 -33.95 3.40 17.45
CA SER A 3 -32.48 3.40 17.58
C SER A 3 -31.98 4.05 18.87
N MET A 4 -32.67 5.01 19.41
CA MET A 4 -32.33 5.65 20.69
C MET A 4 -32.63 4.76 21.90
N LEU A 5 -33.63 3.92 21.83
CA LEU A 5 -33.99 2.97 22.90
C LEU A 5 -32.98 1.81 22.96
N LEU A 6 -32.45 1.35 21.82
CA LEU A 6 -31.43 0.30 21.75
C LEU A 6 -30.08 0.80 22.33
N ALA A 7 -29.71 2.03 22.01
CA ALA A 7 -28.50 2.66 22.56
C ALA A 7 -28.56 2.88 24.08
N ARG A 8 -29.73 3.23 24.61
CA ARG A 8 -29.93 3.36 26.06
C ARG A 8 -29.90 2.01 26.79
N HIS A 9 -30.42 0.93 26.20
CA HIS A 9 -30.37 -0.40 26.81
C HIS A 9 -28.96 -0.96 26.86
N LEU A 10 -28.17 -0.78 25.81
CA LEU A 10 -26.76 -1.17 25.80
C LEU A 10 -25.92 -0.36 26.78
N ALA A 11 -26.15 0.95 26.89
CA ALA A 11 -25.45 1.80 27.85
C ALA A 11 -25.78 1.44 29.32
N CYS A 12 -27.04 1.09 29.64
CA CYS A 12 -27.43 0.65 30.97
C CYS A 12 -26.80 -0.73 31.35
N SER A 13 -26.72 -1.66 30.41
CA SER A 13 -26.08 -2.96 30.69
C SER A 13 -24.61 -2.84 30.99
N PHE A 14 -23.91 -1.92 30.30
CA PHE A 14 -22.49 -1.67 30.56
C PHE A 14 -22.24 -0.93 31.89
N GLN A 15 -23.09 -0.01 32.30
CA GLN A 15 -22.94 0.70 33.59
C GLN A 15 -23.11 -0.23 34.80
N HIS A 16 -23.94 -1.27 34.72
CA HIS A 16 -24.11 -2.24 35.81
C HIS A 16 -22.90 -3.13 36.01
N SER A 17 -22.19 -3.50 34.94
CA SER A 17 -20.97 -4.29 35.00
C SER A 17 -19.78 -3.52 35.61
N TYR A 18 -19.76 -2.18 35.46
CA TYR A 18 -18.66 -1.33 35.95
C TYR A 18 -18.75 -1.00 37.45
N ARG A 19 -19.94 -1.11 38.09
CA ARG A 19 -20.11 -0.81 39.53
C ARG A 19 -19.59 -1.91 40.45
N LEU A 20 -19.28 -3.09 39.95
CA LEU A 20 -18.81 -4.22 40.76
C LEU A 20 -17.26 -4.29 40.89
N LEU A 21 -16.49 -3.37 40.33
CA LEU A 21 -15.02 -3.44 40.27
C LEU A 21 -14.27 -2.20 40.79
N VAL A 22 -14.86 -1.35 41.65
CA VAL A 22 -14.12 -0.24 42.27
C VAL A 22 -14.28 -0.29 43.80
N PRO A 23 -13.32 -0.84 44.53
CA PRO A 23 -13.09 -0.45 45.95
C PRO A 23 -12.04 0.66 46.01
N GLY A 24 -12.42 1.77 46.67
CA GLY A 24 -11.64 2.73 47.43
C GLY A 24 -10.21 3.07 47.03
N SER A 25 -10.05 4.34 46.67
CA SER A 25 -8.79 5.03 46.49
C SER A 25 -7.81 4.92 47.68
N ARG A 26 -6.55 4.54 47.41
CA ARG A 26 -5.33 5.08 48.05
C ARG A 26 -4.17 4.99 47.06
N HIS A 27 -3.52 6.12 46.84
CA HIS A 27 -2.27 6.26 46.11
C HIS A 27 -1.18 5.35 46.67
N ILE A 28 -0.72 4.40 45.88
CA ILE A 28 0.63 3.83 46.01
C ILE A 28 1.10 3.57 44.58
N SER A 29 2.12 4.28 44.15
CA SER A 29 2.87 4.02 42.93
C SER A 29 3.67 2.74 43.09
N GLN A 30 3.13 1.65 42.64
CA GLN A 30 3.94 0.46 42.33
C GLN A 30 4.17 0.41 40.81
N PRO A 31 5.38 0.06 40.35
CA PRO A 31 5.60 -0.16 38.93
C PRO A 31 4.68 -1.29 38.49
N ALA A 32 3.90 -1.04 37.44
CA ALA A 32 3.04 -2.05 36.85
C ALA A 32 3.89 -3.29 36.55
N ALA A 33 3.51 -4.42 37.19
CA ALA A 33 4.10 -5.71 36.85
C ALA A 33 4.01 -5.88 35.35
N LYS A 34 5.15 -6.15 34.69
CA LYS A 34 5.17 -6.62 33.33
C LYS A 34 4.37 -7.92 33.30
N VAL A 35 3.13 -7.82 32.83
CA VAL A 35 2.41 -9.00 32.40
C VAL A 35 3.12 -9.38 31.11
N ASP A 36 3.98 -10.37 31.15
CA ASP A 36 4.49 -11.06 29.97
C ASP A 36 3.30 -11.79 29.33
N VAL A 37 2.53 -11.04 28.56
CA VAL A 37 1.57 -11.62 27.65
C VAL A 37 2.42 -12.18 26.51
N GLU A 38 2.42 -13.48 26.37
CA GLU A 38 3.01 -14.19 25.23
C GLU A 38 2.33 -13.72 23.95
N PHE A 39 2.95 -12.70 23.29
CA PHE A 39 2.34 -11.96 22.18
C PHE A 39 2.46 -12.68 20.84
N ASP A 40 3.26 -13.73 20.77
CA ASP A 40 3.51 -14.43 19.52
C ASP A 40 3.36 -15.95 19.72
N TYR A 41 3.27 -16.65 18.63
CA TYR A 41 3.29 -18.10 18.61
C TYR A 41 4.72 -18.61 18.43
N ASP A 42 5.01 -19.79 18.94
CA ASP A 42 6.32 -20.47 18.81
C ASP A 42 6.69 -20.80 17.36
N GLY A 43 5.71 -20.83 16.46
CA GLY A 43 5.92 -21.15 15.06
C GLY A 43 4.62 -21.46 14.32
N PRO A 44 4.71 -21.73 13.02
CA PRO A 44 3.57 -22.15 12.22
C PRO A 44 3.05 -23.53 12.63
N LEU A 45 1.75 -23.76 12.43
CA LEU A 45 1.09 -25.04 12.70
C LEU A 45 0.03 -25.30 11.62
N MET A 46 0.25 -26.33 10.82
CA MET A 46 -0.70 -26.74 9.79
C MET A 46 -1.51 -27.94 10.25
N LYS A 47 -2.84 -27.82 10.25
CA LYS A 47 -3.79 -28.89 10.57
C LYS A 47 -4.43 -29.50 9.33
N THR A 48 -4.59 -28.68 8.29
CA THR A 48 -5.20 -29.07 7.01
C THR A 48 -4.39 -28.45 5.86
N GLU A 49 -4.68 -28.84 4.64
CA GLU A 49 -4.32 -28.02 3.46
C GLU A 49 -5.09 -26.67 3.47
N VAL A 50 -4.62 -25.70 2.71
CA VAL A 50 -5.23 -24.36 2.61
C VAL A 50 -5.70 -24.11 1.17
N PRO A 51 -7.02 -23.83 0.97
CA PRO A 51 -8.08 -23.69 1.96
C PRO A 51 -8.54 -25.03 2.53
N GLY A 52 -8.78 -25.06 3.85
CA GLY A 52 -9.29 -26.22 4.56
C GLY A 52 -10.79 -26.46 4.35
N PRO A 53 -11.36 -27.54 4.93
CA PRO A 53 -12.76 -27.92 4.71
C PRO A 53 -13.76 -26.82 5.09
N ARG A 54 -13.55 -26.14 6.22
CA ARG A 54 -14.42 -25.07 6.72
C ARG A 54 -14.33 -23.84 5.82
N SER A 55 -13.12 -23.45 5.42
CA SER A 55 -12.91 -22.36 4.45
C SER A 55 -13.65 -22.63 3.14
N ARG A 56 -13.51 -23.83 2.58
CA ARG A 56 -14.22 -24.23 1.34
C ARG A 56 -15.75 -24.15 1.50
N ALA A 57 -16.29 -24.56 2.64
CA ALA A 57 -17.72 -24.47 2.91
C ALA A 57 -18.20 -23.00 2.97
N LEU A 58 -17.44 -22.13 3.64
CA LEU A 58 -17.74 -20.69 3.72
C LEU A 58 -17.61 -20.00 2.36
N MET A 59 -16.60 -20.37 1.55
CA MET A 59 -16.46 -19.84 0.19
C MET A 59 -17.69 -20.17 -0.67
N LYS A 60 -18.24 -21.40 -0.59
CA LYS A 60 -19.47 -21.78 -1.29
C LYS A 60 -20.68 -20.93 -0.82
N GLN A 61 -20.79 -20.71 0.50
CA GLN A 61 -21.88 -19.86 1.04
C GLN A 61 -21.74 -18.41 0.60
N LEU A 62 -20.53 -17.85 0.64
CA LEU A 62 -20.28 -16.48 0.21
C LEU A 62 -20.54 -16.31 -1.29
N ASN A 63 -20.20 -17.31 -2.10
CA ASN A 63 -20.40 -17.25 -3.55
C ASN A 63 -21.88 -17.21 -3.99
N ILE A 64 -22.81 -17.58 -3.08
CA ILE A 64 -24.26 -17.39 -3.30
C ILE A 64 -24.64 -15.90 -3.18
N ILE A 65 -23.90 -15.15 -2.37
CA ILE A 65 -24.21 -13.75 -2.04
C ILE A 65 -23.44 -12.78 -2.96
N GLN A 66 -22.16 -13.10 -3.21
CA GLN A 66 -21.28 -12.29 -4.05
C GLN A 66 -20.18 -13.18 -4.65
N ASN A 67 -19.52 -12.71 -5.71
CA ASN A 67 -18.40 -13.44 -6.29
C ASN A 67 -17.29 -13.64 -5.24
N ALA A 68 -16.99 -14.89 -4.90
CA ALA A 68 -15.97 -15.28 -3.93
C ALA A 68 -14.71 -15.91 -4.55
N GLU A 69 -14.55 -15.86 -5.88
CA GLU A 69 -13.42 -16.51 -6.58
C GLU A 69 -12.04 -15.94 -6.20
N ALA A 70 -12.01 -14.70 -5.73
CA ALA A 70 -10.77 -14.06 -5.25
C ALA A 70 -10.45 -14.38 -3.77
N VAL A 71 -11.33 -15.08 -3.06
CA VAL A 71 -11.11 -15.46 -1.66
C VAL A 71 -10.21 -16.69 -1.60
N HIS A 72 -9.10 -16.60 -0.89
CA HIS A 72 -8.17 -17.73 -0.75
C HIS A 72 -8.55 -18.65 0.40
N PHE A 73 -8.91 -18.09 1.54
CA PHE A 73 -9.39 -18.79 2.74
C PHE A 73 -10.02 -17.77 3.71
N PHE A 74 -10.76 -18.28 4.69
CA PHE A 74 -11.32 -17.45 5.76
C PHE A 74 -10.39 -17.46 6.97
N CYS A 75 -10.26 -16.30 7.63
CA CYS A 75 -9.37 -16.09 8.77
C CYS A 75 -10.14 -16.05 10.09
N ASN A 76 -9.51 -16.56 11.15
CA ASN A 76 -9.88 -16.33 12.53
C ASN A 76 -8.99 -15.21 13.10
N TYR A 77 -9.47 -13.96 13.03
CA TYR A 77 -8.70 -12.82 13.50
C TYR A 77 -8.59 -12.72 15.01
N GLU A 78 -9.44 -13.40 15.78
CA GLU A 78 -9.38 -13.43 17.24
C GLU A 78 -8.18 -14.28 17.71
N GLU A 79 -7.85 -15.33 16.99
CA GLU A 79 -6.70 -16.18 17.25
C GLU A 79 -5.41 -15.72 16.54
N SER A 80 -5.51 -14.84 15.54
CA SER A 80 -4.33 -14.33 14.81
C SER A 80 -3.53 -13.37 15.69
N ARG A 81 -2.23 -13.64 15.91
CA ARG A 81 -1.35 -12.87 16.82
C ARG A 81 0.02 -12.64 16.20
N GLY A 82 0.67 -11.54 16.60
CA GLY A 82 2.01 -11.21 16.14
C GLY A 82 2.14 -11.27 14.63
N ASN A 83 3.02 -12.09 14.13
CA ASN A 83 3.22 -12.28 12.70
C ASN A 83 2.46 -13.49 12.12
N TYR A 84 1.54 -14.08 12.88
CA TYR A 84 0.82 -15.29 12.47
C TYR A 84 -0.65 -14.99 12.19
N LEU A 85 -1.09 -15.48 11.03
CA LEU A 85 -2.49 -15.54 10.63
C LEU A 85 -3.04 -16.94 10.92
N VAL A 86 -4.19 -17.00 11.57
CA VAL A 86 -4.90 -18.25 11.80
C VAL A 86 -6.11 -18.30 10.88
N ASP A 87 -6.29 -19.40 10.14
CA ASP A 87 -7.47 -19.61 9.34
C ASP A 87 -8.61 -20.27 10.14
N VAL A 88 -9.80 -20.35 9.56
CA VAL A 88 -10.97 -20.95 10.21
C VAL A 88 -10.86 -22.46 10.39
N ASP A 89 -9.90 -23.11 9.74
CA ASP A 89 -9.59 -24.52 9.88
C ASP A 89 -8.50 -24.76 10.96
N GLY A 90 -8.01 -23.67 11.58
CA GLY A 90 -7.02 -23.68 12.66
C GLY A 90 -5.58 -23.84 12.16
N ASN A 91 -5.31 -23.65 10.89
CA ASN A 91 -3.96 -23.53 10.39
C ASN A 91 -3.36 -22.20 10.84
N ARG A 92 -2.17 -22.24 11.43
CA ARG A 92 -1.42 -21.08 11.87
C ARG A 92 -0.24 -20.84 10.92
N MET A 93 -0.32 -19.77 10.16
CA MET A 93 0.60 -19.45 9.08
C MET A 93 1.36 -18.15 9.38
N LEU A 94 2.65 -18.11 9.05
CA LEU A 94 3.42 -16.86 9.09
C LEU A 94 2.90 -15.93 7.99
N ASP A 95 2.37 -14.75 8.38
CA ASP A 95 1.77 -13.81 7.44
C ASP A 95 2.80 -12.95 6.72
N LEU A 96 3.30 -13.44 5.61
CA LEU A 96 4.18 -12.68 4.70
C LEU A 96 3.39 -11.77 3.72
N TYR A 97 2.08 -11.96 3.65
CA TYR A 97 1.20 -11.21 2.76
C TYR A 97 0.70 -9.88 3.35
N CYS A 98 0.60 -9.82 4.71
CA CYS A 98 0.18 -8.62 5.46
C CYS A 98 -1.07 -7.97 4.89
N GLN A 99 -2.06 -8.76 4.45
CA GLN A 99 -3.30 -8.30 3.82
C GLN A 99 -3.06 -7.29 2.68
N ILE A 100 -2.28 -7.68 1.70
CA ILE A 100 -1.85 -6.83 0.59
C ILE A 100 -1.07 -5.60 1.11
N SER A 101 -0.18 -5.80 2.08
CA SER A 101 0.56 -4.74 2.77
C SER A 101 -0.34 -3.69 3.43
N SER A 102 -1.54 -4.08 3.88
CA SER A 102 -2.51 -3.14 4.44
C SER A 102 -2.71 -3.26 5.95
N ALA A 103 -2.13 -4.27 6.60
CA ALA A 103 -2.28 -4.43 8.04
C ALA A 103 -0.98 -4.17 8.81
N PRO A 104 -0.88 -3.06 9.54
CA PRO A 104 0.01 -3.02 10.69
C PRO A 104 -0.67 -3.78 11.83
N ARG A 105 -0.07 -4.87 12.30
CA ARG A 105 -0.60 -5.63 13.43
C ARG A 105 -0.09 -5.02 14.73
N SER A 106 -0.93 -4.27 15.42
CA SER A 106 -0.68 -3.82 16.78
C SER A 106 -1.84 -4.27 17.67
N HIS A 107 -1.61 -5.29 18.49
CA HIS A 107 -2.61 -5.80 19.46
C HIS A 107 -2.65 -5.02 20.78
N ARG A 108 -1.91 -3.90 20.90
CA ARG A 108 -1.82 -3.11 22.14
C ARG A 108 -2.76 -1.91 22.18
N LEU A 109 -3.76 -1.83 21.32
CA LEU A 109 -4.68 -0.71 21.31
C LEU A 109 -5.71 -0.86 22.45
N SER A 110 -5.64 0.07 23.38
CA SER A 110 -6.60 0.16 24.50
C SER A 110 -8.01 0.41 23.96
N LEU A 111 -8.95 -0.48 24.30
CA LEU A 111 -10.37 -0.38 23.96
C LEU A 111 -11.03 0.96 24.38
N ALA A 112 -10.46 1.67 25.33
CA ALA A 112 -11.00 2.94 25.85
C ALA A 112 -10.99 4.09 24.83
N LEU A 113 -10.11 4.06 23.80
CA LEU A 113 -10.03 5.07 22.75
C LEU A 113 -11.09 4.89 21.66
N LEU A 114 -11.81 3.76 21.65
CA LEU A 114 -12.61 3.32 20.53
C LEU A 114 -14.11 3.66 20.63
N GLN A 115 -14.62 4.00 21.80
CA GLN A 115 -16.07 3.92 22.05
C GLN A 115 -16.95 4.96 21.33
N SER A 116 -16.49 6.21 21.13
CA SER A 116 -17.37 7.22 20.51
C SER A 116 -17.19 7.37 18.99
N MET A 117 -15.98 7.26 18.48
CA MET A 117 -15.70 7.48 17.06
C MET A 117 -16.06 6.29 16.16
N PHE A 118 -16.03 5.05 16.67
CA PHE A 118 -16.47 3.87 15.93
C PHE A 118 -17.99 3.82 15.75
N VAL A 119 -18.74 4.29 16.76
CA VAL A 119 -20.21 4.28 16.73
C VAL A 119 -20.76 5.48 15.95
N ASN A 120 -20.11 6.64 16.06
CA ASN A 120 -20.62 7.90 15.54
C ASN A 120 -19.84 8.40 14.32
N ARG A 121 -19.34 7.53 13.46
CA ARG A 121 -18.52 7.91 12.31
C ARG A 121 -18.83 9.30 11.75
N PRO A 122 -18.09 10.36 12.12
CA PRO A 122 -18.38 11.72 11.69
C PRO A 122 -18.04 11.96 10.22
N ALA A 123 -18.79 12.83 9.57
CA ALA A 123 -18.47 13.33 8.24
C ALA A 123 -17.34 14.38 8.35
N LEU A 124 -16.10 13.98 8.19
CA LEU A 124 -14.92 14.77 8.53
C LEU A 124 -14.81 16.10 7.76
N GLY A 125 -15.40 16.19 6.58
CA GLY A 125 -15.40 17.41 5.78
C GLY A 125 -16.40 18.48 6.23
N ILE A 126 -17.37 18.13 7.14
CA ILE A 126 -18.41 19.02 7.61
C ILE A 126 -18.42 19.14 9.14
N LEU A 127 -18.35 17.99 9.83
CA LEU A 127 -18.50 17.90 11.28
C LEU A 127 -17.34 17.07 11.87
N PRO A 128 -16.08 17.54 11.75
CA PRO A 128 -14.93 16.82 12.32
C PRO A 128 -15.01 16.85 13.86
N PRO A 129 -14.43 15.84 14.54
CA PRO A 129 -14.28 15.87 16.00
C PRO A 129 -13.38 17.04 16.44
N GLU A 130 -13.62 17.54 17.65
CA GLU A 130 -12.85 18.65 18.24
C GLU A 130 -11.33 18.42 18.18
N ASN A 131 -10.87 17.21 18.49
CA ASN A 131 -9.46 16.84 18.52
C ASN A 131 -8.88 16.41 17.15
N PHE A 132 -9.62 16.56 16.06
CA PHE A 132 -9.19 16.03 14.74
C PHE A 132 -7.89 16.66 14.26
N VAL A 133 -7.71 17.98 14.45
CA VAL A 133 -6.48 18.69 14.05
C VAL A 133 -5.27 18.17 14.82
N GLU A 134 -5.41 17.98 16.14
CA GLU A 134 -4.35 17.40 16.97
C GLU A 134 -3.97 15.99 16.49
N LYS A 135 -4.98 15.16 16.23
CA LYS A 135 -4.75 13.78 15.74
C LYS A 135 -4.11 13.73 14.37
N LEU A 136 -4.41 14.66 13.47
CA LEU A 136 -3.70 14.78 12.20
C LEU A 136 -2.23 15.17 12.37
N ARG A 137 -1.93 16.05 13.35
CA ARG A 137 -0.54 16.44 13.67
C ARG A 137 0.26 15.28 14.28
N GLU A 138 -0.33 14.54 15.19
CA GLU A 138 0.29 13.38 15.84
C GLU A 138 0.53 12.22 14.85
N SER A 139 -0.35 12.05 13.90
CA SER A 139 -0.30 10.97 12.89
C SER A 139 0.33 11.45 11.57
N LEU A 140 -0.50 11.76 10.60
CA LEU A 140 -0.10 12.02 9.21
C LEU A 140 0.90 13.17 9.07
N LEU A 141 0.66 14.30 9.73
CA LEU A 141 1.58 15.45 9.62
C LEU A 141 2.94 15.20 10.28
N SER A 142 3.03 14.28 11.26
CA SER A 142 4.30 13.91 11.90
C SER A 142 5.26 13.15 10.97
N VAL A 143 4.75 12.67 9.84
CA VAL A 143 5.47 11.93 8.80
C VAL A 143 5.25 12.53 7.40
N ALA A 144 4.79 13.76 7.34
CA ALA A 144 4.57 14.44 6.06
C ALA A 144 5.86 14.51 5.23
N PRO A 145 5.78 14.28 3.91
CA PRO A 145 6.93 14.45 3.03
C PRO A 145 7.46 15.89 3.06
N LYS A 146 8.76 16.02 2.81
CA LYS A 146 9.43 17.32 2.80
C LYS A 146 8.73 18.30 1.82
N GLY A 147 8.43 19.50 2.29
CA GLY A 147 7.76 20.54 1.49
C GLY A 147 6.25 20.39 1.33
N MET A 148 5.61 19.39 1.95
CA MET A 148 4.17 19.16 1.89
C MET A 148 3.52 19.37 3.26
N SER A 149 2.86 20.51 3.44
CA SER A 149 2.18 20.88 4.70
C SER A 149 0.66 20.68 4.65
N GLN A 150 0.12 20.39 3.46
CA GLN A 150 -1.31 20.21 3.23
C GLN A 150 -1.62 18.74 3.02
N LEU A 151 -2.77 18.30 3.51
CA LEU A 151 -3.24 16.94 3.28
C LEU A 151 -4.77 16.88 3.18
N ILE A 152 -5.26 15.88 2.47
CA ILE A 152 -6.69 15.54 2.42
C ILE A 152 -6.80 14.03 2.68
N THR A 153 -7.60 13.66 3.68
CA THR A 153 -7.84 12.25 4.00
C THR A 153 -8.93 11.63 3.12
N MET A 154 -8.78 10.35 2.77
CA MET A 154 -9.65 9.58 1.89
C MET A 154 -9.89 8.18 2.45
N ALA A 155 -10.82 7.44 1.85
CA ALA A 155 -11.16 6.09 2.32
C ALA A 155 -10.12 5.03 1.92
N CYS A 156 -9.52 5.15 0.75
CA CYS A 156 -8.58 4.15 0.20
C CYS A 156 -7.66 4.76 -0.87
N GLY A 157 -6.69 3.96 -1.37
CA GLY A 157 -5.74 4.41 -2.39
C GLY A 157 -6.37 4.84 -3.71
N SER A 158 -7.42 4.14 -4.18
CA SER A 158 -8.13 4.56 -5.40
C SER A 158 -8.81 5.92 -5.22
N CYS A 159 -9.47 6.14 -4.07
CA CYS A 159 -10.04 7.47 -3.75
C CYS A 159 -8.96 8.54 -3.64
N SER A 160 -7.79 8.18 -3.11
CA SER A 160 -6.65 9.10 -2.98
C SER A 160 -6.15 9.55 -4.36
N ASN A 161 -5.86 8.60 -5.26
CA ASN A 161 -5.38 8.89 -6.60
C ASN A 161 -6.42 9.63 -7.44
N GLU A 162 -7.69 9.21 -7.42
CA GLU A 162 -8.77 9.87 -8.16
C GLU A 162 -8.93 11.34 -7.76
N ASN A 163 -8.88 11.64 -6.45
CA ASN A 163 -8.97 13.02 -5.97
C ASN A 163 -7.67 13.81 -6.14
N ALA A 164 -6.51 13.15 -6.14
CA ALA A 164 -5.24 13.75 -6.52
C ALA A 164 -5.25 14.21 -8.00
N PHE A 165 -5.81 13.39 -8.92
CA PHE A 165 -5.99 13.80 -10.34
C PHE A 165 -6.87 15.03 -10.44
N LYS A 166 -8.02 15.05 -9.76
CA LYS A 166 -8.90 16.23 -9.70
C LYS A 166 -8.16 17.46 -9.19
N THR A 167 -7.35 17.31 -8.15
CA THR A 167 -6.54 18.39 -7.57
C THR A 167 -5.54 18.93 -8.58
N ILE A 168 -4.86 18.06 -9.33
CA ILE A 168 -3.92 18.44 -10.39
C ILE A 168 -4.65 19.18 -11.52
N PHE A 169 -5.80 18.70 -11.98
CA PHE A 169 -6.58 19.37 -13.02
C PHE A 169 -7.06 20.77 -12.58
N MET A 170 -7.51 20.90 -11.32
CA MET A 170 -7.90 22.20 -10.77
C MET A 170 -6.74 23.17 -10.66
N TRP A 171 -5.57 22.71 -10.21
CA TRP A 171 -4.35 23.49 -10.14
C TRP A 171 -3.92 23.96 -11.55
N TYR A 172 -3.87 23.04 -12.51
CA TYR A 172 -3.46 23.35 -13.88
C TYR A 172 -4.40 24.39 -14.50
N ARG A 173 -5.71 24.20 -14.36
CA ARG A 173 -6.70 25.15 -14.86
C ARG A 173 -6.63 26.50 -14.15
N SER A 174 -6.32 26.53 -12.87
CA SER A 174 -6.12 27.77 -12.13
C SER A 174 -4.92 28.56 -12.65
N LYS A 175 -3.84 27.89 -13.04
CA LYS A 175 -2.69 28.55 -13.71
C LYS A 175 -3.07 29.17 -15.05
N GLU A 176 -3.79 28.45 -15.89
CA GLU A 176 -4.26 28.96 -17.17
C GLU A 176 -5.23 30.16 -17.02
N ARG A 177 -6.10 30.08 -16.01
CA ARG A 177 -7.07 31.13 -15.73
C ARG A 177 -6.44 32.37 -15.11
N GLY A 178 -5.33 32.24 -14.42
CA GLY A 178 -4.70 33.31 -13.65
C GLY A 178 -5.61 33.75 -12.48
N GLN A 179 -5.74 35.07 -12.29
CA GLN A 179 -6.55 35.67 -11.23
C GLN A 179 -8.05 35.79 -11.55
N ARG A 180 -8.48 35.37 -12.75
CA ARG A 180 -9.89 35.43 -13.15
C ARG A 180 -10.69 34.35 -12.39
N GLY A 181 -11.92 34.68 -12.04
CA GLY A 181 -12.90 33.69 -11.50
C GLY A 181 -13.38 32.73 -12.59
N PHE A 182 -14.37 31.91 -12.25
CA PHE A 182 -15.07 31.07 -13.24
C PHE A 182 -15.92 31.93 -14.16
N SER A 183 -15.81 31.71 -15.47
CA SER A 183 -16.71 32.38 -16.43
C SER A 183 -18.10 31.68 -16.42
N GLN A 184 -19.12 32.41 -16.86
CA GLN A 184 -20.47 31.83 -16.99
C GLN A 184 -20.49 30.65 -17.97
N GLU A 185 -19.76 30.77 -19.09
CA GLU A 185 -19.61 29.70 -20.07
C GLU A 185 -18.94 28.44 -19.46
N GLU A 186 -17.91 28.59 -18.62
CA GLU A 186 -17.29 27.45 -17.92
C GLU A 186 -18.30 26.76 -16.97
N LEU A 187 -19.11 27.56 -16.26
CA LEU A 187 -20.13 27.01 -15.35
C LEU A 187 -21.26 26.27 -16.07
N GLU A 188 -21.68 26.78 -17.22
CA GLU A 188 -22.75 26.17 -18.04
C GLU A 188 -22.24 24.92 -18.77
N THR A 189 -21.08 25.01 -19.41
CA THR A 189 -20.56 23.89 -20.22
C THR A 189 -20.08 22.72 -19.39
N CYS A 190 -19.59 22.93 -18.16
CA CYS A 190 -19.24 21.81 -17.28
C CYS A 190 -20.45 20.95 -16.89
N MET A 191 -21.66 21.52 -16.82
CA MET A 191 -22.87 20.78 -16.47
C MET A 191 -23.35 19.84 -17.59
N ILE A 192 -22.84 20.02 -18.79
CA ILE A 192 -23.14 19.16 -19.96
C ILE A 192 -21.87 18.43 -20.48
N ASN A 193 -20.83 18.33 -19.66
CA ASN A 193 -19.57 17.65 -19.96
C ASN A 193 -18.81 18.20 -21.19
N GLN A 194 -18.86 19.49 -21.42
CA GLN A 194 -18.24 20.16 -22.58
C GLN A 194 -17.17 21.16 -22.17
N ALA A 195 -16.26 21.39 -23.09
CA ALA A 195 -15.31 22.51 -23.00
C ALA A 195 -16.06 23.87 -23.14
N PRO A 196 -15.56 24.95 -22.52
CA PRO A 196 -14.30 25.04 -21.73
C PRO A 196 -14.41 24.62 -20.26
N GLY A 197 -15.60 24.35 -19.76
CA GLY A 197 -15.82 23.96 -18.36
C GLY A 197 -15.24 22.57 -18.02
N CYS A 198 -15.24 21.65 -18.99
CA CYS A 198 -14.56 20.36 -18.91
C CYS A 198 -13.39 20.33 -19.91
N PRO A 199 -12.19 20.76 -19.51
CA PRO A 199 -11.02 20.78 -20.38
C PRO A 199 -10.49 19.38 -20.66
N ASP A 200 -9.83 19.19 -21.81
CA ASP A 200 -9.21 17.92 -22.22
C ASP A 200 -7.81 17.78 -21.59
N TYR A 201 -7.78 17.52 -20.28
CA TYR A 201 -6.58 17.26 -19.52
C TYR A 201 -6.32 15.76 -19.35
N SER A 202 -5.05 15.40 -19.20
CA SER A 202 -4.64 14.02 -19.03
C SER A 202 -3.58 13.86 -17.92
N ILE A 203 -3.47 12.64 -17.39
CA ILE A 203 -2.41 12.21 -16.51
C ILE A 203 -1.56 11.18 -17.27
N LEU A 204 -0.27 11.46 -17.42
CA LEU A 204 0.69 10.48 -17.95
C LEU A 204 0.98 9.43 -16.90
N SER A 205 0.90 8.17 -17.29
CA SER A 205 1.20 7.01 -16.45
C SER A 205 2.16 6.05 -17.16
N PHE A 206 2.53 4.96 -16.48
CA PHE A 206 3.52 4.02 -17.00
C PHE A 206 2.93 2.64 -17.27
N MET A 207 3.44 1.96 -18.30
CA MET A 207 3.12 0.57 -18.57
C MET A 207 3.53 -0.29 -17.37
N GLY A 208 2.63 -1.16 -16.91
CA GLY A 208 2.81 -1.98 -15.70
C GLY A 208 2.36 -1.29 -14.40
N ALA A 209 1.99 -0.01 -14.41
CA ALA A 209 1.54 0.70 -13.22
C ALA A 209 0.18 0.20 -12.69
N PHE A 210 -0.04 0.38 -11.39
CA PHE A 210 -1.32 0.13 -10.74
C PHE A 210 -1.67 1.26 -9.75
N HIS A 211 -2.66 2.08 -10.11
CA HIS A 211 -3.07 3.24 -9.32
C HIS A 211 -4.50 3.14 -8.76
N GLY A 212 -5.15 2.02 -8.94
CA GLY A 212 -6.51 1.77 -8.47
C GLY A 212 -7.48 1.34 -9.58
N ARG A 213 -8.77 1.20 -9.21
CA ARG A 213 -9.81 0.64 -10.10
C ARG A 213 -11.04 1.54 -10.25
N THR A 214 -11.01 2.79 -9.81
CA THR A 214 -12.01 3.81 -10.20
C THR A 214 -11.73 4.26 -11.64
N MET A 215 -12.65 4.94 -12.29
CA MET A 215 -12.58 5.22 -13.73
C MET A 215 -11.30 5.96 -14.16
N GLY A 216 -10.91 7.02 -13.47
CA GLY A 216 -9.65 7.73 -13.74
C GLY A 216 -8.42 6.90 -13.35
N CYS A 217 -8.47 6.17 -12.23
CA CYS A 217 -7.41 5.25 -11.83
C CYS A 217 -7.22 4.09 -12.82
N LEU A 218 -8.29 3.59 -13.44
CA LEU A 218 -8.19 2.56 -14.50
C LEU A 218 -7.49 3.11 -15.74
N ALA A 219 -7.69 4.39 -16.08
CA ALA A 219 -6.97 5.03 -17.17
C ALA A 219 -5.45 5.11 -16.96
N THR A 220 -5.00 5.04 -15.71
CA THR A 220 -3.58 5.03 -15.30
C THR A 220 -3.08 3.66 -14.81
N THR A 221 -3.94 2.63 -14.79
CA THR A 221 -3.60 1.27 -14.38
C THR A 221 -3.36 0.39 -15.61
N HIS A 222 -2.16 -0.20 -15.71
CA HIS A 222 -1.71 -0.99 -16.86
C HIS A 222 -1.01 -2.29 -16.45
N SER A 223 -1.23 -2.75 -15.22
CA SER A 223 -0.59 -3.95 -14.68
C SER A 223 -1.17 -5.24 -15.24
N LYS A 224 -2.50 -5.32 -15.44
CA LYS A 224 -3.18 -6.52 -15.95
C LYS A 224 -4.45 -6.15 -16.72
N ALA A 225 -4.69 -6.83 -17.83
CA ALA A 225 -5.87 -6.64 -18.68
C ALA A 225 -7.19 -6.87 -17.92
N ILE A 226 -7.23 -7.88 -17.04
CA ILE A 226 -8.44 -8.23 -16.25
C ILE A 226 -8.94 -7.11 -15.35
N HIS A 227 -8.11 -6.12 -15.05
CA HIS A 227 -8.53 -4.98 -14.22
C HIS A 227 -9.40 -3.99 -14.99
N LYS A 228 -9.35 -3.96 -16.32
CA LYS A 228 -9.91 -2.88 -17.14
C LYS A 228 -10.63 -3.32 -18.41
N ILE A 229 -10.59 -4.61 -18.76
CA ILE A 229 -11.33 -5.11 -19.91
C ILE A 229 -12.82 -4.76 -19.80
N ASP A 230 -13.46 -4.41 -20.90
CA ASP A 230 -14.86 -4.02 -21.04
C ASP A 230 -15.27 -2.70 -20.32
N ILE A 231 -14.30 -1.97 -19.75
CA ILE A 231 -14.57 -0.71 -19.05
C ILE A 231 -14.08 0.48 -19.90
N PRO A 232 -14.92 1.47 -20.19
CA PRO A 232 -14.51 2.69 -20.87
C PRO A 232 -13.36 3.39 -20.16
N SER A 233 -12.43 3.96 -20.91
CA SER A 233 -11.23 4.61 -20.36
C SER A 233 -10.97 5.94 -21.04
N PHE A 234 -10.27 6.84 -20.34
CA PHE A 234 -9.76 8.07 -20.90
C PHE A 234 -8.56 7.79 -21.81
N ASP A 235 -8.45 8.53 -22.92
CA ASP A 235 -7.26 8.52 -23.81
C ASP A 235 -6.15 9.36 -23.17
N TRP A 236 -5.49 8.80 -22.17
CA TRP A 236 -4.36 9.39 -21.47
C TRP A 236 -3.04 8.75 -21.89
N PRO A 237 -1.91 9.50 -21.90
CA PRO A 237 -0.63 8.96 -22.37
C PRO A 237 -0.06 7.90 -21.43
N ILE A 238 0.51 6.84 -22.03
CA ILE A 238 1.13 5.71 -21.33
C ILE A 238 2.57 5.62 -21.81
N ALA A 239 3.53 5.86 -20.92
CA ALA A 239 4.96 5.73 -21.17
C ALA A 239 5.48 4.33 -20.78
N PRO A 240 6.58 3.85 -21.35
CA PRO A 240 7.26 2.66 -20.85
C PRO A 240 7.89 2.95 -19.47
N PHE A 241 7.88 1.93 -18.60
CA PHE A 241 8.67 1.94 -17.36
C PHE A 241 9.94 1.10 -17.57
N PRO A 242 11.10 1.47 -17.01
CA PRO A 242 12.35 0.75 -17.22
C PRO A 242 12.25 -0.74 -16.88
N ARG A 243 12.83 -1.58 -17.74
CA ARG A 243 12.94 -3.03 -17.55
C ARG A 243 14.40 -3.38 -17.31
N LEU A 244 14.86 -3.17 -16.06
CA LEU A 244 16.25 -3.34 -15.69
C LEU A 244 16.69 -4.80 -15.81
N LYS A 245 17.93 -5.00 -16.24
CA LYS A 245 18.65 -6.29 -16.22
C LYS A 245 19.34 -6.46 -14.87
N TYR A 246 19.45 -7.70 -14.41
CA TYR A 246 20.07 -8.07 -13.14
C TYR A 246 21.15 -9.15 -13.36
N PRO A 247 22.23 -9.15 -12.57
CA PRO A 247 22.56 -8.20 -11.48
C PRO A 247 22.83 -6.78 -12.00
N LEU A 248 22.48 -5.75 -11.21
CA LEU A 248 22.55 -4.36 -11.67
C LEU A 248 23.98 -3.93 -11.99
N GLU A 249 24.96 -4.43 -11.26
CA GLU A 249 26.40 -4.13 -11.41
C GLU A 249 26.99 -4.65 -12.71
N GLU A 250 26.44 -5.71 -13.30
CA GLU A 250 26.89 -6.27 -14.57
C GLU A 250 26.29 -5.54 -15.78
N PHE A 251 25.13 -4.95 -15.64
CA PHE A 251 24.35 -4.34 -16.73
C PHE A 251 24.19 -2.82 -16.60
N VAL A 252 25.18 -2.15 -16.02
CA VAL A 252 25.11 -0.70 -15.73
C VAL A 252 24.79 0.13 -16.97
N LYS A 253 25.52 -0.11 -18.08
CA LYS A 253 25.34 0.67 -19.33
C LYS A 253 23.98 0.41 -19.98
N GLU A 254 23.58 -0.84 -20.08
CA GLU A 254 22.31 -1.25 -20.68
C GLU A 254 21.13 -0.69 -19.87
N ASN A 255 21.22 -0.73 -18.54
CA ASN A 255 20.18 -0.20 -17.67
C ASN A 255 20.08 1.33 -17.78
N GLN A 256 21.21 2.04 -17.86
CA GLN A 256 21.23 3.47 -18.10
C GLN A 256 20.62 3.85 -19.47
N GLN A 257 20.89 3.08 -20.52
CA GLN A 257 20.29 3.27 -21.83
C GLN A 257 18.79 3.02 -21.82
N GLU A 258 18.33 1.97 -21.13
CA GLU A 258 16.90 1.68 -21.00
C GLU A 258 16.16 2.79 -20.23
N GLU A 259 16.73 3.29 -19.15
CA GLU A 259 16.16 4.41 -18.40
C GLU A 259 16.12 5.71 -19.23
N ALA A 260 17.19 6.00 -19.97
CA ALA A 260 17.25 7.17 -20.87
C ALA A 260 16.18 7.09 -21.96
N ARG A 261 16.02 5.91 -22.60
CA ARG A 261 14.98 5.66 -23.60
C ARG A 261 13.57 5.88 -23.02
N CYS A 262 13.31 5.39 -21.82
CA CYS A 262 12.01 5.57 -21.17
C CYS A 262 11.73 7.04 -20.85
N LEU A 263 12.73 7.80 -20.43
CA LEU A 263 12.59 9.24 -20.15
C LEU A 263 12.36 10.04 -21.44
N GLU A 264 13.05 9.73 -22.54
CA GLU A 264 12.83 10.34 -23.85
C GLU A 264 11.40 10.11 -24.34
N GLU A 265 10.87 8.90 -24.21
CA GLU A 265 9.49 8.57 -24.57
C GLU A 265 8.46 9.35 -23.72
N VAL A 266 8.75 9.57 -22.41
CA VAL A 266 7.90 10.43 -21.57
C VAL A 266 7.83 11.84 -22.14
N GLU A 267 8.96 12.42 -22.53
CA GLU A 267 9.03 13.78 -23.09
C GLU A 267 8.32 13.87 -24.44
N ASP A 268 8.54 12.89 -25.30
CA ASP A 268 7.89 12.79 -26.61
C ASP A 268 6.36 12.66 -26.49
N LEU A 269 5.87 11.87 -25.54
CA LEU A 269 4.43 11.75 -25.29
C LEU A 269 3.81 13.06 -24.83
N ILE A 270 4.48 13.81 -23.94
CA ILE A 270 3.99 15.12 -23.49
C ILE A 270 3.88 16.08 -24.69
N VAL A 271 4.91 16.13 -25.55
CA VAL A 271 4.92 16.98 -26.76
C VAL A 271 3.84 16.54 -27.77
N LYS A 272 3.71 15.23 -27.99
CA LYS A 272 2.71 14.62 -28.89
C LYS A 272 1.28 14.94 -28.46
N TYR A 273 0.97 14.81 -27.17
CA TYR A 273 -0.38 15.09 -26.65
C TYR A 273 -0.69 16.59 -26.72
N ARG A 274 0.30 17.44 -26.45
CA ARG A 274 0.14 18.90 -26.63
C ARG A 274 -0.20 19.28 -28.09
N LYS A 275 0.45 18.62 -29.08
CA LYS A 275 0.11 18.82 -30.51
C LYS A 275 -1.31 18.38 -30.82
N LYS A 276 -1.86 17.39 -30.13
CA LYS A 276 -3.26 16.96 -30.24
C LYS A 276 -4.24 17.85 -29.46
N LYS A 277 -3.80 18.97 -28.90
CA LYS A 277 -4.57 19.84 -27.99
C LYS A 277 -5.08 19.15 -26.72
N LYS A 278 -4.45 18.04 -26.33
CA LYS A 278 -4.67 17.35 -25.06
C LYS A 278 -3.52 17.69 -24.12
N THR A 279 -3.82 18.33 -23.03
CA THR A 279 -2.77 18.78 -22.11
C THR A 279 -2.43 17.70 -21.08
N VAL A 280 -1.15 17.32 -20.99
CA VAL A 280 -0.67 16.50 -19.89
C VAL A 280 -0.50 17.40 -18.66
N ALA A 281 -1.48 17.38 -17.76
CA ALA A 281 -1.50 18.22 -16.56
C ALA A 281 -0.61 17.63 -15.44
N GLY A 282 -0.40 16.32 -15.43
CA GLY A 282 0.43 15.65 -14.43
C GLY A 282 1.00 14.33 -14.90
N ILE A 283 2.01 13.85 -14.16
CA ILE A 283 2.66 12.55 -14.31
C ILE A 283 2.48 11.80 -13.00
N ILE A 284 2.00 10.56 -13.04
CA ILE A 284 1.91 9.69 -11.89
C ILE A 284 2.91 8.55 -11.98
N VAL A 285 3.60 8.25 -10.88
CA VAL A 285 4.56 7.15 -10.80
C VAL A 285 4.56 6.47 -9.44
N GLU A 286 4.74 5.15 -9.43
CA GLU A 286 5.06 4.38 -8.21
C GLU A 286 6.58 4.34 -8.02
N PRO A 287 7.13 4.52 -6.81
CA PRO A 287 8.57 4.32 -6.56
C PRO A 287 9.05 2.90 -6.90
N ILE A 288 8.18 1.91 -6.75
CA ILE A 288 8.35 0.53 -7.21
C ILE A 288 7.01 0.09 -7.77
N GLN A 289 6.97 -0.34 -9.03
CA GLN A 289 5.75 -0.88 -9.63
C GLN A 289 5.43 -2.25 -9.06
N SER A 290 4.65 -2.27 -7.99
CA SER A 290 4.39 -3.45 -7.19
C SER A 290 3.50 -4.47 -7.92
N GLU A 291 2.27 -4.10 -8.24
CA GLU A 291 1.29 -4.97 -8.92
C GLU A 291 1.71 -5.32 -10.36
N GLY A 292 2.54 -4.52 -10.97
CA GLY A 292 3.09 -4.74 -12.30
C GLY A 292 4.28 -5.68 -12.35
N GLY A 293 4.73 -6.22 -11.20
CA GLY A 293 5.79 -7.22 -11.13
C GLY A 293 7.07 -6.76 -10.43
N ASP A 294 6.99 -5.89 -9.41
CA ASP A 294 8.13 -5.31 -8.69
C ASP A 294 9.21 -4.77 -9.63
N ASN A 295 8.79 -3.89 -10.52
CA ASN A 295 9.73 -3.24 -11.40
C ASN A 295 10.36 -2.05 -10.66
N HIS A 296 11.68 -2.04 -10.64
CA HIS A 296 12.50 -0.98 -10.05
C HIS A 296 13.08 -0.09 -11.14
N ALA A 297 13.41 1.13 -10.76
CA ALA A 297 14.25 2.04 -11.51
C ALA A 297 15.30 2.64 -10.58
N SER A 298 16.35 3.24 -11.13
CA SER A 298 17.37 3.91 -10.33
C SER A 298 16.82 5.19 -9.69
N ASP A 299 17.43 5.62 -8.59
CA ASP A 299 17.08 6.91 -7.97
C ASP A 299 17.32 8.08 -8.94
N ASP A 300 18.26 7.94 -9.88
CA ASP A 300 18.56 8.93 -10.92
C ASP A 300 17.44 9.03 -11.98
N PHE A 301 16.82 7.92 -12.33
CA PHE A 301 15.63 7.91 -13.20
C PHE A 301 14.53 8.81 -12.63
N PHE A 302 14.21 8.67 -11.35
CA PHE A 302 13.16 9.48 -10.72
C PHE A 302 13.53 10.96 -10.60
N ARG A 303 14.81 11.28 -10.36
CA ARG A 303 15.30 12.66 -10.37
C ARG A 303 15.10 13.31 -11.75
N LYS A 304 15.52 12.63 -12.80
CA LYS A 304 15.34 13.09 -14.18
C LYS A 304 13.87 13.19 -14.58
N LEU A 305 13.05 12.22 -14.16
CA LEU A 305 11.60 12.26 -14.40
C LEU A 305 10.94 13.48 -13.73
N ARG A 306 11.38 13.80 -12.50
CA ARG A 306 10.96 15.02 -11.80
C ARG A 306 11.35 16.29 -12.60
N ASP A 307 12.55 16.32 -13.16
CA ASP A 307 13.03 17.47 -13.96
C ASP A 307 12.24 17.60 -15.27
N ILE A 308 11.88 16.50 -15.92
CA ILE A 308 10.99 16.52 -17.09
C ILE A 308 9.61 17.09 -16.71
N ALA A 309 9.04 16.68 -15.58
CA ALA A 309 7.76 17.22 -15.11
C ALA A 309 7.84 18.75 -14.93
N ARG A 310 8.89 19.24 -14.28
CA ARG A 310 9.14 20.70 -14.11
C ARG A 310 9.31 21.42 -15.44
N LYS A 311 10.14 20.90 -16.33
CA LYS A 311 10.42 21.45 -17.67
C LYS A 311 9.13 21.65 -18.46
N HIS A 312 8.19 20.73 -18.39
CA HIS A 312 6.94 20.78 -19.14
C HIS A 312 5.77 21.38 -18.38
N GLY A 313 5.96 21.81 -17.15
CA GLY A 313 4.93 22.40 -16.29
C GLY A 313 3.85 21.43 -15.85
N CYS A 314 4.15 20.12 -15.87
CA CYS A 314 3.29 19.06 -15.37
C CYS A 314 3.43 18.92 -13.85
N ALA A 315 2.35 18.64 -13.14
CA ALA A 315 2.42 18.23 -11.75
C ALA A 315 3.08 16.86 -11.64
N PHE A 316 3.85 16.61 -10.58
CA PHE A 316 4.47 15.32 -10.31
C PHE A 316 3.79 14.66 -9.11
N LEU A 317 3.08 13.57 -9.38
CA LEU A 317 2.34 12.78 -8.41
C LEU A 317 3.09 11.48 -8.12
N VAL A 318 3.48 11.27 -6.87
CA VAL A 318 4.10 10.03 -6.40
C VAL A 318 3.05 9.18 -5.69
N ASP A 319 2.83 7.97 -6.18
CA ASP A 319 1.93 7.00 -5.57
C ASP A 319 2.69 6.11 -4.58
N GLU A 320 2.60 6.47 -3.30
CA GLU A 320 3.18 5.71 -2.17
C GLU A 320 2.16 4.77 -1.50
N VAL A 321 1.03 4.49 -2.16
CA VAL A 321 -0.03 3.62 -1.62
C VAL A 321 0.52 2.25 -1.25
N GLN A 322 1.44 1.70 -2.03
CA GLN A 322 2.06 0.39 -1.78
C GLN A 322 3.39 0.51 -1.02
N THR A 323 4.22 1.46 -1.38
CA THR A 323 5.60 1.59 -0.88
C THR A 323 5.72 2.35 0.43
N GLY A 324 4.81 3.28 0.70
CA GLY A 324 4.82 4.09 1.91
C GLY A 324 4.61 3.29 3.20
N GLY A 325 5.02 3.85 4.34
CA GLY A 325 4.88 3.25 5.67
C GLY A 325 6.03 2.34 6.07
N GLY A 326 7.26 2.53 5.54
CA GLY A 326 8.50 2.01 6.13
C GLY A 326 9.11 0.76 5.51
N CYS A 327 8.43 0.05 4.60
CA CYS A 327 8.90 -1.25 4.09
C CYS A 327 10.22 -1.19 3.30
N THR A 328 10.62 -0.03 2.78
CA THR A 328 11.89 0.14 2.06
C THR A 328 13.06 0.56 2.96
N GLY A 329 12.85 0.68 4.28
CA GLY A 329 13.83 1.19 5.23
C GLY A 329 13.81 2.73 5.36
N LYS A 330 12.97 3.41 4.61
CA LYS A 330 12.57 4.81 4.76
C LYS A 330 11.06 4.88 4.97
N PHE A 331 10.55 5.93 5.62
CA PHE A 331 9.10 6.02 5.84
C PHE A 331 8.34 6.11 4.51
N TRP A 332 8.85 6.92 3.57
CA TRP A 332 8.40 7.01 2.19
C TRP A 332 9.51 6.53 1.24
N ALA A 333 9.18 5.72 0.25
CA ALA A 333 10.18 5.17 -0.65
C ALA A 333 10.87 6.25 -1.51
N HIS A 334 10.17 7.33 -1.86
CA HIS A 334 10.76 8.45 -2.62
C HIS A 334 11.88 9.19 -1.84
N GLU A 335 11.99 9.03 -0.52
CA GLU A 335 13.10 9.60 0.25
C GLU A 335 14.47 9.06 -0.19
N HIS A 336 14.51 7.88 -0.81
CA HIS A 336 15.75 7.33 -1.38
C HIS A 336 16.29 8.16 -2.54
N TRP A 337 15.45 8.91 -3.23
CA TRP A 337 15.88 9.74 -4.36
C TRP A 337 16.75 10.93 -3.95
N GLY A 338 16.76 11.30 -2.66
CA GLY A 338 17.57 12.38 -2.13
C GLY A 338 17.19 13.77 -2.66
N LEU A 339 15.94 13.97 -3.09
CA LEU A 339 15.43 15.24 -3.58
C LEU A 339 14.89 16.12 -2.43
N ASP A 340 15.22 17.40 -2.47
CA ASP A 340 14.62 18.38 -1.54
C ASP A 340 13.16 18.70 -1.87
N ASP A 341 12.77 18.53 -3.14
CA ASP A 341 11.42 18.72 -3.65
C ASP A 341 11.01 17.53 -4.51
N PRO A 342 10.67 16.39 -3.87
CA PRO A 342 10.47 15.12 -4.57
C PRO A 342 9.17 15.03 -5.37
N ALA A 343 8.12 15.74 -4.97
CA ALA A 343 6.81 15.65 -5.59
C ALA A 343 5.98 16.93 -5.35
N ASP A 344 4.91 17.10 -6.10
CA ASP A 344 3.92 18.15 -5.91
C ASP A 344 2.71 17.62 -5.14
N VAL A 345 2.36 16.37 -5.40
CA VAL A 345 1.31 15.59 -4.71
C VAL A 345 1.84 14.21 -4.42
N MET A 346 1.50 13.64 -3.26
CA MET A 346 1.88 12.28 -2.88
C MET A 346 0.70 11.56 -2.24
N THR A 347 0.30 10.43 -2.81
CA THR A 347 -0.82 9.63 -2.30
C THR A 347 -0.35 8.50 -1.39
N PHE A 348 -1.19 8.17 -0.40
CA PHE A 348 -0.92 7.10 0.56
C PHE A 348 -2.19 6.32 0.89
N SER A 349 -2.03 5.08 1.34
CA SER A 349 -3.10 4.24 1.89
C SER A 349 -2.50 2.97 2.51
N LYS A 350 -3.26 1.86 2.52
CA LYS A 350 -2.82 0.53 2.97
C LYS A 350 -2.23 0.55 4.39
N LYS A 351 -0.91 0.47 4.53
CA LYS A 351 -0.20 0.48 5.82
C LYS A 351 -0.47 1.74 6.66
N MET A 352 -0.84 2.83 5.99
CA MET A 352 -1.27 4.06 6.66
C MET A 352 -2.68 3.98 7.26
N MET A 353 -3.33 2.80 7.23
CA MET A 353 -4.68 2.52 7.78
C MET A 353 -5.80 3.33 7.11
N ILE A 354 -5.53 4.55 6.69
CA ILE A 354 -6.41 5.50 6.03
C ILE A 354 -5.83 5.87 4.67
N GLY A 355 -6.67 6.19 3.69
CA GLY A 355 -6.24 6.80 2.44
C GLY A 355 -6.09 8.31 2.57
N GLY A 356 -5.42 8.92 1.60
CA GLY A 356 -5.25 10.35 1.53
C GLY A 356 -4.12 10.75 0.59
N PHE A 357 -3.89 12.04 0.51
CA PHE A 357 -2.75 12.59 -0.21
C PHE A 357 -2.25 13.87 0.46
N PHE A 358 -0.94 13.99 0.46
CA PHE A 358 -0.26 15.24 0.77
C PHE A 358 -0.10 16.06 -0.51
N HIS A 359 -0.04 17.37 -0.38
CA HIS A 359 0.20 18.25 -1.50
C HIS A 359 0.85 19.57 -1.06
N LYS A 360 1.47 20.25 -2.00
CA LYS A 360 1.97 21.61 -1.80
C LYS A 360 0.80 22.60 -1.68
N GLU A 361 1.05 23.72 -1.03
CA GLU A 361 0.04 24.78 -0.81
C GLU A 361 -0.63 25.24 -2.12
N GLU A 362 0.14 25.39 -3.21
CA GLU A 362 -0.38 25.83 -4.50
C GLU A 362 -1.42 24.88 -5.13
N PHE A 363 -1.49 23.61 -4.66
CA PHE A 363 -2.47 22.61 -5.10
C PHE A 363 -3.75 22.63 -4.26
N ARG A 364 -3.85 23.50 -3.27
CA ARG A 364 -5.02 23.58 -2.42
C ARG A 364 -6.26 23.96 -3.24
N PRO A 365 -7.37 23.19 -3.11
CA PRO A 365 -8.61 23.53 -3.78
C PRO A 365 -9.09 24.96 -3.45
N ASN A 366 -9.36 25.75 -4.45
CA ASN A 366 -9.70 27.18 -4.32
C ASN A 366 -11.17 27.46 -3.95
N ALA A 367 -11.97 26.42 -3.74
CA ALA A 367 -13.36 26.54 -3.33
C ALA A 367 -13.78 25.29 -2.53
N PRO A 368 -14.75 25.41 -1.60
CA PRO A 368 -15.29 24.27 -0.84
C PRO A 368 -15.95 23.26 -1.79
N TYR A 369 -16.06 22.02 -1.34
CA TYR A 369 -16.70 20.88 -2.00
C TYR A 369 -16.05 20.41 -3.33
N ARG A 370 -15.03 21.04 -3.84
CA ARG A 370 -14.36 20.61 -5.07
C ARG A 370 -13.62 19.28 -4.90
N ILE A 371 -13.01 19.06 -3.75
CA ILE A 371 -12.48 17.76 -3.30
C ILE A 371 -13.26 17.38 -2.07
N PHE A 372 -14.21 16.48 -2.22
CA PHE A 372 -15.12 16.13 -1.15
C PHE A 372 -15.76 14.74 -1.38
N ASN A 373 -15.98 14.03 -0.31
CA ASN A 373 -16.92 12.91 -0.21
C ASN A 373 -17.48 12.87 1.22
N THR A 374 -18.58 12.17 1.44
CA THR A 374 -19.34 12.21 2.72
C THR A 374 -18.44 11.98 3.94
N TRP A 375 -17.51 11.06 3.88
CA TRP A 375 -16.72 10.66 5.06
C TRP A 375 -15.36 11.32 5.14
N LEU A 376 -14.70 11.63 4.02
CA LEU A 376 -13.31 12.14 3.96
C LEU A 376 -12.35 11.33 4.85
N GLY A 377 -12.42 10.00 4.75
CA GLY A 377 -11.61 9.10 5.55
C GLY A 377 -12.38 8.46 6.72
N ASP A 378 -11.65 8.14 7.77
CA ASP A 378 -12.17 7.48 8.96
C ASP A 378 -11.36 7.94 10.19
N PRO A 379 -11.96 8.70 11.13
CA PRO A 379 -11.25 9.23 12.28
C PRO A 379 -10.70 8.14 13.21
N SER A 380 -11.38 6.99 13.29
CA SER A 380 -10.90 5.85 14.09
C SER A 380 -9.59 5.28 13.54
N LYS A 381 -9.47 5.22 12.22
CA LYS A 381 -8.23 4.76 11.55
C LYS A 381 -7.07 5.74 11.75
N ASN A 382 -7.36 7.05 11.81
CA ASN A 382 -6.34 8.05 12.08
C ASN A 382 -5.78 7.93 13.51
N LEU A 383 -6.63 7.60 14.50
CA LEU A 383 -6.17 7.30 15.87
C LEU A 383 -5.26 6.07 15.91
N LEU A 384 -5.66 4.99 15.22
CA LEU A 384 -4.86 3.78 15.10
C LEU A 384 -3.52 4.06 14.42
N LEU A 385 -3.51 4.90 13.41
CA LEU A 385 -2.30 5.29 12.68
C LEU A 385 -1.32 6.06 13.58
N ALA A 386 -1.80 6.95 14.46
CA ALA A 386 -0.94 7.66 15.39
C ALA A 386 -0.13 6.69 16.27
N GLU A 387 -0.79 5.65 16.80
CA GLU A 387 -0.10 4.63 17.60
C GLU A 387 0.86 3.78 16.73
N VAL A 388 0.47 3.43 15.51
CA VAL A 388 1.35 2.73 14.56
C VAL A 388 2.64 3.52 14.31
N ILE A 389 2.54 4.83 14.06
CA ILE A 389 3.70 5.71 13.83
C ILE A 389 4.56 5.81 15.10
N ASN A 390 3.94 5.88 16.27
CA ASN A 390 4.67 5.90 17.54
C ASN A 390 5.46 4.60 17.75
N ILE A 391 4.89 3.46 17.43
CA ILE A 391 5.57 2.16 17.51
C ILE A 391 6.72 2.11 16.50
N ILE A 392 6.51 2.52 15.25
CA ILE A 392 7.57 2.57 14.22
C ILE A 392 8.78 3.36 14.73
N LYS A 393 8.54 4.51 15.37
CA LYS A 393 9.60 5.37 15.92
C LYS A 393 10.25 4.77 17.16
N ARG A 394 9.44 4.30 18.13
CA ARG A 394 9.90 3.78 19.42
C ARG A 394 10.75 2.51 19.27
N GLU A 395 10.38 1.65 18.33
CA GLU A 395 11.01 0.35 18.12
C GLU A 395 12.01 0.36 16.95
N ASP A 396 12.33 1.55 16.42
CA ASP A 396 13.28 1.74 15.31
C ASP A 396 13.03 0.82 14.10
N LEU A 397 11.75 0.70 13.72
CA LEU A 397 11.35 -0.29 12.72
C LEU A 397 11.81 0.02 11.32
N LEU A 398 12.19 1.25 10.99
CA LEU A 398 12.76 1.59 9.68
C LEU A 398 14.14 0.95 9.51
N ASN A 399 15.01 1.05 10.51
CA ASN A 399 16.32 0.40 10.49
C ASN A 399 16.19 -1.13 10.53
N ASN A 400 15.21 -1.64 11.30
CA ASN A 400 14.89 -3.06 11.30
C ASN A 400 14.46 -3.54 9.90
N ALA A 401 13.56 -2.83 9.20
CA ALA A 401 13.14 -3.17 7.85
C ALA A 401 14.30 -3.15 6.84
N ALA A 402 15.22 -2.19 6.97
CA ALA A 402 16.42 -2.14 6.13
C ALA A 402 17.33 -3.34 6.39
N HIS A 403 17.59 -3.67 7.67
CA HIS A 403 18.42 -4.82 8.05
C HIS A 403 17.81 -6.15 7.61
N ALA A 404 16.56 -6.37 7.96
CA ALA A 404 15.80 -7.57 7.60
C ALA A 404 15.72 -7.76 6.07
N GLY A 405 15.49 -6.67 5.34
CA GLY A 405 15.49 -6.67 3.88
C GLY A 405 16.83 -7.07 3.29
N LYS A 406 17.95 -6.63 3.88
CA LYS A 406 19.29 -7.06 3.44
C LYS A 406 19.48 -8.57 3.64
N VAL A 407 19.08 -9.11 4.78
CA VAL A 407 19.14 -10.56 5.06
C VAL A 407 18.29 -11.33 4.06
N LEU A 408 17.03 -10.89 3.82
CA LEU A 408 16.12 -11.50 2.87
C LEU A 408 16.69 -11.50 1.44
N LEU A 409 17.16 -10.34 0.97
CA LEU A 409 17.72 -10.19 -0.37
C LEU A 409 18.97 -11.09 -0.57
N THR A 410 19.87 -11.13 0.42
CA THR A 410 21.05 -12.01 0.40
C THR A 410 20.63 -13.48 0.30
N GLY A 411 19.61 -13.90 1.08
CA GLY A 411 19.09 -15.26 1.02
C GLY A 411 18.46 -15.61 -0.32
N LEU A 412 17.72 -14.68 -0.93
CA LEU A 412 17.15 -14.87 -2.26
C LEU A 412 18.22 -14.98 -3.35
N LEU A 413 19.30 -14.20 -3.26
CA LEU A 413 20.46 -14.29 -4.18
C LEU A 413 21.17 -15.63 -4.05
N ASP A 414 21.36 -16.15 -2.82
CA ASP A 414 21.92 -17.48 -2.60
C ASP A 414 20.99 -18.58 -3.20
N LEU A 415 19.68 -18.45 -3.06
CA LEU A 415 18.72 -19.36 -3.71
C LEU A 415 18.78 -19.26 -5.24
N GLN A 416 18.91 -18.07 -5.81
CA GLN A 416 19.08 -17.89 -7.25
C GLN A 416 20.35 -18.58 -7.75
N ALA A 417 21.47 -18.46 -7.01
CA ALA A 417 22.71 -19.12 -7.37
C ALA A 417 22.61 -20.65 -7.33
N ARG A 418 21.86 -21.21 -6.38
CA ARG A 418 21.64 -22.68 -6.25
C ARG A 418 20.58 -23.23 -7.19
N TYR A 419 19.57 -22.43 -7.55
CA TYR A 419 18.42 -22.87 -8.34
C TYR A 419 18.11 -21.92 -9.51
N PRO A 420 19.10 -21.62 -10.39
CA PRO A 420 18.94 -20.63 -11.47
C PRO A 420 17.85 -21.02 -12.48
N GLN A 421 17.52 -22.31 -12.57
CA GLN A 421 16.42 -22.80 -13.42
C GLN A 421 15.03 -22.44 -12.90
N PHE A 422 14.87 -22.03 -11.63
CA PHE A 422 13.59 -21.67 -11.02
C PHE A 422 13.52 -20.23 -10.54
N ILE A 423 14.66 -19.62 -10.23
CA ILE A 423 14.76 -18.28 -9.62
C ILE A 423 15.71 -17.42 -10.46
N SER A 424 15.22 -16.28 -10.90
CA SER A 424 15.99 -15.31 -11.66
C SER A 424 15.62 -13.88 -11.27
N ARG A 425 16.44 -12.92 -11.64
CA ARG A 425 16.21 -11.48 -11.45
C ARG A 425 15.80 -11.11 -10.02
N VAL A 426 16.47 -11.69 -9.02
CA VAL A 426 16.28 -11.31 -7.61
C VAL A 426 16.55 -9.83 -7.44
N ARG A 427 15.62 -9.13 -6.83
CA ARG A 427 15.67 -7.68 -6.63
C ARG A 427 14.89 -7.26 -5.39
N GLY A 428 15.19 -6.06 -4.87
CA GLY A 428 14.45 -5.53 -3.73
C GLY A 428 15.10 -4.34 -3.06
N ARG A 429 14.32 -3.69 -2.20
CA ARG A 429 14.77 -2.59 -1.33
C ARG A 429 14.04 -2.69 0.01
N GLY A 430 14.78 -2.82 1.11
CA GLY A 430 14.20 -3.17 2.40
C GLY A 430 13.51 -4.53 2.34
N THR A 431 12.37 -4.68 2.97
CA THR A 431 11.57 -5.92 2.92
C THR A 431 10.73 -6.07 1.66
N PHE A 432 10.84 -5.14 0.74
CA PHE A 432 10.17 -5.17 -0.56
C PHE A 432 11.06 -5.90 -1.58
N CYS A 433 11.04 -7.24 -1.55
CA CYS A 433 11.89 -8.11 -2.36
C CYS A 433 11.07 -9.03 -3.25
N SER A 434 11.63 -9.37 -4.42
CA SER A 434 11.01 -10.27 -5.39
C SER A 434 12.04 -11.01 -6.24
N PHE A 435 11.57 -12.03 -6.95
CA PHE A 435 12.29 -12.73 -8.00
C PHE A 435 11.34 -13.19 -9.10
N ASP A 436 11.87 -13.52 -10.25
CA ASP A 436 11.09 -14.06 -11.36
C ASP A 436 11.24 -15.59 -11.42
N THR A 437 10.16 -16.25 -11.87
CA THR A 437 10.13 -17.67 -12.19
C THR A 437 10.07 -17.86 -13.71
N PRO A 438 10.43 -19.04 -14.25
CA PRO A 438 10.39 -19.29 -15.69
C PRO A 438 9.01 -19.05 -16.31
N ASP A 439 7.97 -19.45 -15.62
CA ASP A 439 6.57 -19.34 -16.07
C ASP A 439 5.57 -19.27 -14.90
N ASP A 440 4.31 -19.04 -15.24
CA ASP A 440 3.20 -18.95 -14.29
C ASP A 440 2.92 -20.28 -13.57
N SER A 441 3.15 -21.42 -14.22
CA SER A 441 2.92 -22.74 -13.63
C SER A 441 3.90 -22.99 -12.48
N VAL A 442 5.18 -22.71 -12.68
CA VAL A 442 6.22 -22.79 -11.64
C VAL A 442 5.90 -21.84 -10.50
N ARG A 443 5.53 -20.57 -10.80
CA ARG A 443 5.11 -19.61 -9.80
C ARG A 443 3.95 -20.15 -8.96
N ASN A 444 2.87 -20.58 -9.59
CA ASN A 444 1.66 -21.04 -8.90
C ASN A 444 1.95 -22.29 -8.06
N LYS A 445 2.79 -23.21 -8.56
CA LYS A 445 3.24 -24.38 -7.80
C LYS A 445 4.05 -23.98 -6.57
N LEU A 446 4.99 -23.03 -6.70
CA LEU A 446 5.76 -22.50 -5.57
C LEU A 446 4.86 -21.86 -4.52
N ILE A 447 3.88 -21.04 -4.94
CA ILE A 447 2.90 -20.43 -4.05
C ILE A 447 2.11 -21.49 -3.29
N LEU A 448 1.60 -22.50 -3.99
CA LEU A 448 0.84 -23.60 -3.40
C LEU A 448 1.68 -24.37 -2.36
N ILE A 449 2.92 -24.72 -2.71
CA ILE A 449 3.84 -25.42 -1.79
C ILE A 449 4.15 -24.55 -0.59
N ALA A 450 4.47 -23.26 -0.79
CA ALA A 450 4.76 -22.33 0.29
C ALA A 450 3.57 -22.18 1.24
N ARG A 451 2.36 -22.05 0.70
CA ARG A 451 1.10 -21.98 1.46
C ARG A 451 0.89 -23.24 2.30
N ASN A 452 1.08 -24.42 1.73
CA ASN A 452 0.93 -25.69 2.44
C ASN A 452 2.09 -25.98 3.43
N LYS A 453 3.20 -25.26 3.31
CA LYS A 453 4.33 -25.27 4.26
C LYS A 453 4.27 -24.13 5.28
N ALA A 454 3.08 -23.55 5.49
CA ALA A 454 2.81 -22.45 6.43
C ALA A 454 3.35 -21.06 6.04
N LEU A 455 3.63 -20.85 4.77
CA LEU A 455 4.03 -19.55 4.23
C LEU A 455 2.95 -19.02 3.28
N PRO A 456 1.97 -18.22 3.72
CA PRO A 456 1.01 -17.62 2.82
C PRO A 456 1.71 -16.65 1.85
N ALA A 457 1.87 -17.10 0.62
CA ALA A 457 2.37 -16.29 -0.48
C ALA A 457 1.21 -15.66 -1.25
N ARG A 458 1.45 -14.52 -1.88
CA ARG A 458 0.45 -13.83 -2.71
C ARG A 458 0.17 -14.62 -3.97
N ASP A 459 -1.10 -14.92 -4.21
CA ASP A 459 -1.57 -15.53 -5.43
C ASP A 459 -1.99 -14.45 -6.44
N PHE A 460 -1.36 -14.44 -7.60
CA PHE A 460 -1.79 -13.63 -8.73
C PHE A 460 -2.56 -14.56 -9.68
N ASP A 461 -3.81 -14.87 -9.31
CA ASP A 461 -4.68 -15.61 -10.20
C ASP A 461 -4.97 -14.80 -11.45
N LYS A 462 -4.29 -15.12 -12.50
CA LYS A 462 -4.58 -15.09 -13.95
C LYS A 462 -3.38 -14.64 -14.79
N PRO A 463 -3.26 -15.09 -16.03
CA PRO A 463 -2.04 -14.94 -16.83
C PRO A 463 -1.67 -13.46 -16.98
N CYS A 464 -0.50 -13.12 -16.47
CA CYS A 464 0.19 -11.91 -16.87
C CYS A 464 0.61 -12.15 -18.34
N SER A 465 0.17 -11.30 -19.25
CA SER A 465 0.59 -11.31 -20.65
C SER A 465 2.07 -10.90 -20.85
N SER A 466 2.84 -10.90 -19.79
CA SER A 466 4.30 -10.66 -19.78
C SER A 466 5.03 -12.01 -19.70
N PRO A 467 6.11 -12.21 -20.46
CA PRO A 467 6.83 -13.49 -20.52
C PRO A 467 7.56 -13.89 -19.23
N THR A 468 7.52 -13.09 -18.19
CA THR A 468 8.19 -13.33 -16.91
C THR A 468 7.19 -13.26 -15.76
N SER A 469 7.00 -14.37 -15.05
CA SER A 469 6.19 -14.43 -13.83
C SER A 469 7.00 -14.01 -12.62
N CYS A 470 6.50 -13.04 -11.87
CA CYS A 470 7.16 -12.50 -10.68
C CYS A 470 6.54 -13.04 -9.40
N LEU A 471 7.33 -13.59 -8.49
CA LEU A 471 6.92 -13.99 -7.16
C LEU A 471 7.24 -12.87 -6.15
N PHE A 472 6.22 -12.43 -5.45
CA PHE A 472 6.29 -11.34 -4.49
C PHE A 472 6.55 -11.85 -3.07
N PHE A 473 7.60 -11.37 -2.42
CA PHE A 473 7.79 -11.48 -0.98
C PHE A 473 7.76 -10.08 -0.37
N GLN A 474 6.63 -9.69 0.17
CA GLN A 474 6.55 -8.47 0.94
C GLN A 474 6.49 -8.83 2.42
N VAL A 475 7.65 -8.86 3.07
CA VAL A 475 7.78 -9.16 4.49
C VAL A 475 7.67 -7.86 5.28
N TRP A 476 6.58 -7.70 6.02
CA TRP A 476 6.46 -6.66 7.02
C TRP A 476 6.89 -7.25 8.36
N CYS A 477 8.11 -6.93 8.75
CA CYS A 477 8.65 -7.38 10.03
C CYS A 477 8.57 -6.27 11.06
N TRP A 478 7.74 -6.48 12.07
CA TRP A 478 7.81 -5.80 13.33
C TRP A 478 8.83 -6.52 14.21
N GLY A 479 9.93 -5.85 14.48
CA GLY A 479 10.89 -6.00 15.54
C GLY A 479 11.51 -7.37 15.89
N ALA A 480 10.84 -8.48 15.73
CA ALA A 480 11.37 -9.77 16.16
C ALA A 480 11.27 -10.90 15.11
N ALA A 481 10.47 -10.73 14.08
CA ALA A 481 10.06 -11.87 13.25
C ALA A 481 11.04 -12.26 12.15
N VAL A 482 11.85 -11.35 11.62
CA VAL A 482 12.87 -11.76 10.63
C VAL A 482 14.06 -12.40 11.31
N THR A 483 14.45 -11.91 12.48
CA THR A 483 15.44 -12.61 13.32
C THR A 483 14.91 -13.99 13.70
N ASN A 484 13.62 -14.14 13.98
CA ASN A 484 12.99 -15.42 14.31
C ASN A 484 12.71 -16.31 13.09
N LEU A 485 12.49 -15.75 11.88
CA LEU A 485 12.41 -16.57 10.66
C LEU A 485 13.73 -17.31 10.38
N PHE A 486 14.86 -16.74 10.80
CA PHE A 486 16.19 -17.34 10.67
C PHE A 486 16.78 -17.86 11.98
N VAL A 487 16.22 -17.52 13.16
CA VAL A 487 16.77 -17.83 14.49
C VAL A 487 15.90 -18.78 15.29
N SER A 488 14.62 -18.97 14.99
CA SER A 488 13.76 -19.95 15.66
C SER A 488 13.83 -21.37 15.10
N VAL A 489 14.83 -21.68 14.30
CA VAL A 489 15.25 -23.07 14.10
C VAL A 489 16.09 -23.46 15.31
N PRO A 490 15.81 -24.57 16.01
CA PRO A 490 16.60 -24.99 17.16
C PRO A 490 18.08 -25.01 16.81
N ARG A 491 18.91 -24.51 17.70
CA ARG A 491 20.38 -24.59 17.60
C ARG A 491 20.79 -26.05 17.36
N TRP A 492 20.97 -26.41 16.11
CA TRP A 492 21.79 -27.53 15.73
C TRP A 492 23.11 -26.96 15.24
N SER A 493 24.15 -27.44 15.87
CA SER A 493 25.52 -27.05 15.64
C SER A 493 25.88 -27.05 14.15
N SER A 494 26.56 -25.97 13.72
CA SER A 494 27.22 -25.80 12.42
C SER A 494 26.34 -25.87 11.18
N GLY A 495 25.81 -24.70 10.80
CA GLY A 495 25.13 -24.48 9.53
C GLY A 495 23.77 -23.87 9.72
N ILE A 496 23.65 -22.58 9.46
CA ILE A 496 22.33 -21.91 9.35
C ILE A 496 21.64 -22.55 8.16
N THR A 497 20.75 -23.45 8.41
CA THR A 497 20.05 -24.16 7.35
C THR A 497 18.84 -23.34 6.94
N MET A 498 18.84 -22.84 5.72
CA MET A 498 17.65 -22.40 5.00
C MET A 498 16.71 -23.60 4.71
N LEU A 499 16.32 -24.31 5.76
CA LEU A 499 15.55 -25.57 5.66
C LEU A 499 14.15 -25.38 5.06
N THR A 500 13.59 -24.17 5.09
CA THR A 500 12.27 -23.92 4.50
C THR A 500 12.29 -23.84 2.99
N CYS A 501 13.31 -23.25 2.39
CA CYS A 501 13.41 -23.15 0.93
C CYS A 501 14.03 -24.39 0.29
N SER A 502 15.03 -25.02 0.91
CA SER A 502 15.61 -26.28 0.41
C SER A 502 14.59 -27.43 0.43
N SER A 503 13.67 -27.47 1.41
CA SER A 503 12.59 -28.47 1.43
C SER A 503 11.50 -28.22 0.36
N ILE A 504 11.36 -27.01 -0.18
CA ILE A 504 10.47 -26.73 -1.29
C ILE A 504 11.02 -27.35 -2.59
N PHE A 505 12.34 -27.34 -2.77
CA PHE A 505 13.00 -27.83 -3.98
C PHE A 505 13.40 -29.32 -3.92
N SER A 506 13.49 -29.93 -2.74
CA SER A 506 13.83 -31.37 -2.58
C SER A 506 12.68 -32.34 -2.90
N VAL A 507 11.48 -31.87 -3.19
CA VAL A 507 10.29 -32.68 -3.50
C VAL A 507 10.08 -32.86 -5.00
N THR A 508 11.00 -32.38 -5.85
CA THR A 508 10.86 -32.42 -7.32
C THR A 508 11.98 -33.21 -8.03
N SER A 509 12.62 -34.18 -7.36
CA SER A 509 13.48 -35.19 -8.00
C SER A 509 12.75 -36.52 -8.10
#